data_aee706b5dd3ff4a283d24100cbe487ac
#
_entry.id   aee706b5dd3ff4a283d24100cbe487ac
#
_cell.length_a   1.000
_cell.length_b   1.000
_cell.length_c   1.000
_cell.angle_alpha   90.00
_cell.angle_beta   90.00
_cell.angle_gamma   90.00
#
_symmetry.space_group_name_H-M   'P 1'
#
loop_
_entity.id
_entity.type
_entity.pdbx_description
1 polymer ?
#
loop_
_entity_poly.entity_id
_entity_poly.type
_entity_poly.pdbx_seq_one_letter_code
_entity_poly.pdbx_strand_id
1 'polypeptide(L)'
;ISNQTDKADTTMKNLPTYLKLLAAGFLASAMLMACSDDWDDHYETGKGSSLSIWQTIEANHDLSNFARILKACGYDKNLNGNQSYTVFALDNNTLTDHETDSLIGEYNRQKGKGVRDNDNTVVRQVVQNHIALYRHSVSEFSNDTIVMMNGKYEPITAEGINGNAFTAKSISCANGELYQLAGRISYFPNIYEYLGKDEDLDSVYTFLKSYSVYQFMESASVPGEIVNGKTTYLDSVVVLQNSLFEQLGQINAEDSTYWMLAPTNSEWSRLVNEYSNYFVYQNSITKSDSMKYANTRMAILRGAFFNRSANPDKAFRDSAVSTTAQSLRHGSIILLPGYVFYHPFNSGGIFDGATNITCSNGNVLKTAHYAIDKRNTFLQDVKVEAESYSAQDSIVDAVIPLTTRTVSSTNPWYGKISGNGYVDIVASNTSTDPNHYPMPNVYFTLPNLLSNVGYDIYVVTAPVTAYDENATADELLPSRFRCILYYVNQAGKQQTKRLKIFTNDPTKVDTIQVASDFKFPVTSYGLS
;
A
#
# COMPACT_ATOMS: atom_id res chain seq x y z
N ILE A 1 -18.19 -0.31 44.22
CA ILE A 1 -18.61 0.25 42.89
C ILE A 1 -17.49 1.13 42.30
N SER A 2 -16.20 0.82 42.57
CA SER A 2 -15.10 1.70 42.09
C SER A 2 -13.99 0.97 41.31
N ASN A 3 -14.16 -0.29 40.94
CA ASN A 3 -13.09 -1.10 40.31
C ASN A 3 -13.40 -1.68 38.92
N GLN A 4 -14.48 -1.26 38.27
CA GLN A 4 -14.81 -1.74 36.91
C GLN A 4 -14.56 -0.71 35.78
N THR A 5 -14.37 0.55 36.10
CA THR A 5 -14.10 1.59 35.09
C THR A 5 -12.64 1.68 34.66
N ASP A 6 -11.69 1.26 35.51
CA ASP A 6 -10.24 1.33 35.18
C ASP A 6 -9.75 0.21 34.25
N LYS A 7 -10.49 -0.91 34.12
CA LYS A 7 -10.09 -2.00 33.21
C LYS A 7 -10.48 -1.76 31.74
N ALA A 8 -11.49 -0.95 31.48
CA ALA A 8 -11.91 -0.62 30.11
C ALA A 8 -10.98 0.42 29.46
N ASP A 9 -10.43 1.34 30.24
CA ASP A 9 -9.57 2.43 29.73
C ASP A 9 -8.15 1.96 29.39
N THR A 10 -7.67 0.89 30.04
CA THR A 10 -6.33 0.33 29.78
C THR A 10 -6.28 -0.54 28.52
N THR A 11 -7.42 -1.12 28.09
CA THR A 11 -7.47 -1.96 26.87
C THR A 11 -7.54 -1.14 25.60
N MET A 12 -8.04 0.09 25.65
CA MET A 12 -8.12 0.95 24.47
C MET A 12 -6.82 1.70 24.16
N LYS A 13 -5.88 1.80 25.08
CA LYS A 13 -4.60 2.51 24.85
C LYS A 13 -3.61 1.76 23.96
N ASN A 14 -3.77 0.46 23.81
CA ASN A 14 -2.84 -0.41 23.09
C ASN A 14 -3.35 -0.91 21.72
N LEU A 15 -4.52 -0.45 21.27
CA LEU A 15 -5.00 -0.79 19.91
C LEU A 15 -4.40 0.14 18.85
N PRO A 16 -4.02 -0.39 17.68
CA PRO A 16 -3.60 0.42 16.53
C PRO A 16 -4.68 1.43 16.13
N THR A 17 -4.27 2.59 15.63
CA THR A 17 -5.14 3.75 15.36
C THR A 17 -6.32 3.43 14.42
N TYR A 18 -6.10 2.53 13.44
CA TYR A 18 -7.15 2.08 12.51
C TYR A 18 -8.24 1.22 13.19
N LEU A 19 -7.87 0.42 14.19
CA LEU A 19 -8.85 -0.34 14.97
C LEU A 19 -9.71 0.58 15.88
N LYS A 20 -9.16 1.72 16.30
CA LYS A 20 -9.91 2.74 17.06
C LYS A 20 -10.90 3.48 16.16
N LEU A 21 -10.56 3.72 14.90
CA LEU A 21 -11.46 4.30 13.90
C LEU A 21 -12.59 3.33 13.49
N LEU A 22 -12.30 2.04 13.37
CA LEU A 22 -13.30 1.02 13.12
C LEU A 22 -14.26 0.84 14.33
N ALA A 23 -13.72 0.86 15.56
CA ALA A 23 -14.55 0.80 16.77
C ALA A 23 -15.42 2.06 16.96
N ALA A 24 -14.91 3.26 16.57
CA ALA A 24 -15.69 4.50 16.60
C ALA A 24 -16.78 4.52 15.53
N GLY A 25 -16.53 3.96 14.34
CA GLY A 25 -17.54 3.76 13.29
C GLY A 25 -18.65 2.80 13.72
N PHE A 26 -18.31 1.73 14.44
CA PHE A 26 -19.27 0.74 14.95
C PHE A 26 -20.11 1.27 16.13
N LEU A 27 -19.53 2.11 17.00
CA LEU A 27 -20.29 2.76 18.07
C LEU A 27 -21.24 3.83 17.53
N ALA A 28 -20.86 4.54 16.46
CA ALA A 28 -21.74 5.49 15.79
C ALA A 28 -22.94 4.81 15.10
N SER A 29 -22.74 3.62 14.50
CA SER A 29 -23.85 2.85 13.90
C SER A 29 -24.76 2.20 14.95
N ALA A 30 -24.23 1.82 16.12
CA ALA A 30 -25.04 1.27 17.21
C ALA A 30 -25.90 2.34 17.93
N MET A 31 -25.48 3.61 17.94
CA MET A 31 -26.29 4.71 18.50
C MET A 31 -27.43 5.15 17.58
N LEU A 32 -27.40 4.79 16.30
CA LEU A 32 -28.50 5.07 15.36
C LEU A 32 -29.63 4.04 15.43
N MET A 33 -29.46 2.92 16.15
CA MET A 33 -30.52 1.92 16.37
C MET A 33 -31.33 2.12 17.65
N ALA A 34 -31.09 3.17 18.44
CA ALA A 34 -31.75 3.42 19.71
C ALA A 34 -32.87 4.48 19.66
N CYS A 35 -33.29 4.89 18.47
CA CYS A 35 -34.48 5.73 18.31
C CYS A 35 -35.51 5.03 17.41
N SER A 36 -36.21 4.07 17.98
CA SER A 36 -37.47 3.61 17.43
C SER A 36 -38.52 3.98 18.47
N ASP A 37 -39.48 4.82 18.11
CA ASP A 37 -40.89 4.74 18.43
C ASP A 37 -41.72 5.99 18.10
N ASP A 38 -41.11 7.08 17.51
CA ASP A 38 -41.90 8.29 17.20
C ASP A 38 -41.79 8.79 15.73
N TRP A 39 -41.35 7.95 14.79
CA TRP A 39 -41.11 8.38 13.39
C TRP A 39 -42.22 7.95 12.42
N ASP A 40 -43.17 7.15 12.85
CA ASP A 40 -44.22 6.61 11.96
C ASP A 40 -45.35 7.60 11.61
N ASP A 41 -45.45 8.77 12.26
CA ASP A 41 -46.56 9.70 12.06
C ASP A 41 -46.32 10.89 11.12
N HIS A 42 -45.12 11.01 10.49
CA HIS A 42 -44.83 12.19 9.67
C HIS A 42 -44.55 11.95 8.17
N TYR A 43 -44.67 10.73 7.68
CA TYR A 43 -44.61 10.46 6.23
C TYR A 43 -45.90 9.85 5.73
N GLU A 44 -46.89 10.67 5.44
CA GLU A 44 -47.90 10.31 4.42
C GLU A 44 -47.18 10.22 3.05
N THR A 45 -46.35 9.20 2.86
CA THR A 45 -45.93 8.76 1.54
C THR A 45 -47.13 8.15 0.85
N GLY A 46 -47.48 8.68 -0.33
CA GLY A 46 -48.54 8.14 -1.16
C GLY A 46 -48.42 6.61 -1.23
N LYS A 47 -49.54 5.92 -1.26
CA LYS A 47 -49.69 4.46 -1.19
C LYS A 47 -48.65 3.77 -2.03
N GLY A 48 -47.53 3.35 -1.41
CA GLY A 48 -46.50 2.54 -2.04
C GLY A 48 -47.14 1.22 -2.50
N SER A 49 -46.62 0.67 -3.58
CA SER A 49 -47.04 -0.63 -4.08
C SER A 49 -46.84 -1.67 -2.97
N SER A 50 -47.83 -2.53 -2.76
CA SER A 50 -47.72 -3.69 -1.84
C SER A 50 -46.78 -4.78 -2.42
N LEU A 51 -46.34 -4.62 -3.66
CA LEU A 51 -45.46 -5.55 -4.36
C LEU A 51 -44.00 -5.27 -4.03
N SER A 52 -43.21 -6.34 -3.90
CA SER A 52 -41.73 -6.23 -3.82
C SER A 52 -41.14 -5.69 -5.13
N ILE A 53 -39.86 -5.28 -5.09
CA ILE A 53 -39.12 -4.88 -6.30
C ILE A 53 -39.13 -6.03 -7.32
N TRP A 54 -38.89 -7.28 -6.89
CA TRP A 54 -38.94 -8.43 -7.77
C TRP A 54 -40.29 -8.60 -8.44
N GLN A 55 -41.37 -8.60 -7.65
CA GLN A 55 -42.75 -8.75 -8.16
C GLN A 55 -43.10 -7.63 -9.16
N THR A 56 -42.64 -6.41 -8.91
CA THR A 56 -42.84 -5.26 -9.81
C THR A 56 -42.06 -5.44 -11.12
N ILE A 57 -40.82 -5.93 -11.08
CA ILE A 57 -40.03 -6.22 -12.29
C ILE A 57 -40.66 -7.38 -13.06
N GLU A 58 -41.01 -8.48 -12.39
CA GLU A 58 -41.58 -9.68 -13.00
C GLU A 58 -42.93 -9.42 -13.69
N ALA A 59 -43.73 -8.52 -13.14
CA ALA A 59 -45.02 -8.12 -13.70
C ALA A 59 -44.88 -7.14 -14.87
N ASN A 60 -43.72 -6.51 -15.05
CA ASN A 60 -43.51 -5.53 -16.12
C ASN A 60 -42.91 -6.22 -17.38
N HIS A 61 -43.72 -6.31 -18.44
CA HIS A 61 -43.32 -6.94 -19.69
C HIS A 61 -42.07 -6.28 -20.34
N ASP A 62 -41.91 -4.95 -20.19
CA ASP A 62 -40.79 -4.20 -20.73
C ASP A 62 -39.46 -4.47 -19.99
N LEU A 63 -39.50 -5.09 -18.82
CA LEU A 63 -38.34 -5.46 -18.02
C LEU A 63 -38.04 -6.97 -18.04
N SER A 64 -38.71 -7.73 -18.91
CA SER A 64 -38.64 -9.21 -18.92
C SER A 64 -37.21 -9.73 -19.14
N ASN A 65 -36.37 -9.05 -19.92
CA ASN A 65 -34.98 -9.43 -20.13
C ASN A 65 -34.10 -9.19 -18.90
N PHE A 66 -34.30 -8.09 -18.20
CA PHE A 66 -33.61 -7.81 -16.96
C PHE A 66 -34.04 -8.82 -15.87
N ALA A 67 -35.36 -9.14 -15.80
CA ALA A 67 -35.87 -10.18 -14.90
C ALA A 67 -35.21 -11.55 -15.15
N ARG A 68 -35.01 -11.95 -16.42
CA ARG A 68 -34.33 -13.21 -16.78
C ARG A 68 -32.90 -13.27 -16.23
N ILE A 69 -32.12 -12.17 -16.34
CA ILE A 69 -30.76 -12.10 -15.82
C ILE A 69 -30.77 -12.17 -14.29
N LEU A 70 -31.60 -11.38 -13.62
CA LEU A 70 -31.73 -11.39 -12.15
C LEU A 70 -32.04 -12.79 -11.63
N LYS A 71 -33.00 -13.47 -12.26
CA LYS A 71 -33.39 -14.84 -11.92
C LYS A 71 -32.28 -15.86 -12.15
N ALA A 72 -31.59 -15.77 -13.29
CA ALA A 72 -30.46 -16.64 -13.60
C ALA A 72 -29.33 -16.51 -12.58
N CYS A 73 -29.09 -15.29 -12.09
CA CYS A 73 -28.07 -14.99 -11.08
C CYS A 73 -28.55 -15.17 -9.64
N GLY A 74 -29.84 -15.53 -9.42
CA GLY A 74 -30.41 -15.80 -8.09
C GLY A 74 -30.84 -14.54 -7.30
N TYR A 75 -30.85 -13.37 -7.93
CA TYR A 75 -31.24 -12.10 -7.29
C TYR A 75 -32.75 -11.91 -7.15
N ASP A 76 -33.57 -12.74 -7.80
CA ASP A 76 -35.01 -12.81 -7.61
C ASP A 76 -35.40 -12.99 -6.12
N LYS A 77 -34.65 -13.81 -5.40
CA LYS A 77 -34.88 -14.07 -3.96
C LYS A 77 -34.49 -12.86 -3.10
N ASN A 78 -33.36 -12.24 -3.38
CA ASN A 78 -32.88 -11.07 -2.64
C ASN A 78 -33.87 -9.89 -2.80
N LEU A 79 -34.28 -9.60 -4.04
CA LEU A 79 -35.18 -8.50 -4.37
C LEU A 79 -36.66 -8.77 -3.99
N ASN A 80 -37.00 -10.02 -3.60
CA ASN A 80 -38.30 -10.38 -3.04
C ASN A 80 -38.28 -10.46 -1.50
N GLY A 81 -37.14 -10.27 -0.86
CA GLY A 81 -36.95 -10.30 0.58
C GLY A 81 -37.33 -8.98 1.29
N ASN A 82 -37.03 -8.93 2.58
CA ASN A 82 -37.34 -7.77 3.42
C ASN A 82 -36.27 -6.68 3.39
N GLN A 83 -35.09 -6.96 2.82
CA GLN A 83 -34.04 -5.98 2.71
C GLN A 83 -34.37 -4.90 1.68
N SER A 84 -34.08 -3.66 2.02
CA SER A 84 -34.37 -2.52 1.16
C SER A 84 -33.27 -2.28 0.13
N TYR A 85 -33.70 -2.04 -1.13
CA TYR A 85 -32.83 -1.77 -2.27
C TYR A 85 -33.33 -0.61 -3.11
N THR A 86 -32.44 -0.06 -3.92
CA THR A 86 -32.77 0.78 -5.07
C THR A 86 -32.28 0.07 -6.32
N VAL A 87 -33.16 -0.18 -7.27
CA VAL A 87 -32.84 -0.90 -8.51
C VAL A 87 -33.00 0.02 -9.72
N PHE A 88 -32.01 0.04 -10.57
CA PHE A 88 -31.96 0.77 -11.83
C PHE A 88 -32.12 -0.23 -12.98
N ALA A 89 -33.38 -0.53 -13.34
CA ALA A 89 -33.72 -1.59 -14.26
C ALA A 89 -33.51 -1.16 -15.73
N LEU A 90 -33.05 -2.08 -16.55
CA LEU A 90 -32.87 -1.94 -17.99
C LEU A 90 -34.11 -2.45 -18.72
N ASP A 91 -34.69 -1.66 -19.62
CA ASP A 91 -35.78 -2.10 -20.47
C ASP A 91 -35.30 -3.04 -21.60
N ASN A 92 -36.24 -3.68 -22.29
CA ASN A 92 -35.95 -4.62 -23.38
C ASN A 92 -35.36 -3.94 -24.62
N ASN A 93 -35.48 -2.60 -24.76
CA ASN A 93 -34.83 -1.87 -25.85
C ASN A 93 -33.35 -1.69 -25.56
N THR A 94 -33.01 -1.46 -24.29
CA THR A 94 -31.61 -1.34 -23.80
C THR A 94 -30.95 -2.69 -23.68
N LEU A 95 -31.68 -3.71 -23.26
CA LEU A 95 -31.19 -5.08 -23.01
C LEU A 95 -31.95 -6.06 -23.93
N THR A 96 -31.40 -6.33 -25.10
CA THR A 96 -32.00 -7.21 -26.09
C THR A 96 -32.01 -8.68 -25.67
N ASP A 97 -32.88 -9.51 -26.27
CA ASP A 97 -32.92 -10.96 -26.05
C ASP A 97 -31.55 -11.62 -26.31
N HIS A 98 -30.87 -11.23 -27.36
CA HIS A 98 -29.56 -11.76 -27.74
C HIS A 98 -28.50 -11.44 -26.65
N GLU A 99 -28.47 -10.21 -26.17
CA GLU A 99 -27.54 -9.83 -25.10
C GLU A 99 -27.86 -10.55 -23.79
N THR A 100 -29.14 -10.69 -23.48
CA THR A 100 -29.62 -11.42 -22.30
C THR A 100 -29.16 -12.88 -22.32
N ASP A 101 -29.37 -13.56 -23.45
CA ASP A 101 -28.92 -14.96 -23.64
C ASP A 101 -27.40 -15.08 -23.55
N SER A 102 -26.67 -14.14 -24.13
CA SER A 102 -25.20 -14.08 -24.08
C SER A 102 -24.71 -13.90 -22.62
N LEU A 103 -25.30 -12.96 -21.87
CA LEU A 103 -24.96 -12.70 -20.47
C LEU A 103 -25.27 -13.92 -19.58
N ILE A 104 -26.43 -14.55 -19.74
CA ILE A 104 -26.80 -15.75 -18.99
C ILE A 104 -25.84 -16.91 -19.34
N GLY A 105 -25.49 -17.05 -20.62
CA GLY A 105 -24.51 -18.03 -21.08
C GLY A 105 -23.14 -17.81 -20.43
N GLU A 106 -22.67 -16.56 -20.36
CA GLU A 106 -21.41 -16.20 -19.73
C GLU A 106 -21.43 -16.42 -18.21
N TYR A 107 -22.50 -16.07 -17.52
CA TYR A 107 -22.71 -16.37 -16.11
C TYR A 107 -22.54 -17.87 -15.84
N ASN A 108 -23.28 -18.70 -16.60
CA ASN A 108 -23.25 -20.15 -16.44
C ASN A 108 -21.86 -20.75 -16.77
N ARG A 109 -21.17 -20.20 -17.79
CA ARG A 109 -19.82 -20.62 -18.16
C ARG A 109 -18.82 -20.38 -17.04
N GLN A 110 -18.88 -19.21 -16.39
CA GLN A 110 -18.01 -18.87 -15.27
C GLN A 110 -18.34 -19.74 -14.04
N LYS A 111 -19.62 -19.92 -13.73
CA LYS A 111 -20.09 -20.78 -12.63
C LYS A 111 -19.65 -22.21 -12.82
N GLY A 112 -19.73 -22.74 -14.04
CA GLY A 112 -19.23 -24.09 -14.40
C GLY A 112 -17.71 -24.25 -14.23
N LYS A 113 -16.95 -23.15 -14.24
CA LYS A 113 -15.51 -23.12 -13.92
C LYS A 113 -15.23 -22.93 -12.43
N GLY A 114 -16.24 -22.87 -11.58
CA GLY A 114 -16.09 -22.68 -10.13
C GLY A 114 -15.88 -21.23 -9.71
N VAL A 115 -16.12 -20.24 -10.60
CA VAL A 115 -16.09 -18.83 -10.23
C VAL A 115 -17.24 -18.54 -9.27
N ARG A 116 -16.93 -17.92 -8.13
CA ARG A 116 -17.93 -17.53 -7.13
C ARG A 116 -18.82 -16.42 -7.68
N ASP A 117 -20.07 -16.34 -7.21
CA ASP A 117 -21.02 -15.32 -7.70
C ASP A 117 -20.47 -13.90 -7.51
N ASN A 118 -19.82 -13.59 -6.38
CA ASN A 118 -19.21 -12.28 -6.14
C ASN A 118 -17.99 -11.96 -7.05
N ASP A 119 -17.40 -12.94 -7.69
CA ASP A 119 -16.30 -12.76 -8.66
C ASP A 119 -16.79 -12.91 -10.10
N ASN A 120 -18.04 -13.32 -10.31
CA ASN A 120 -18.63 -13.50 -11.63
C ASN A 120 -18.83 -12.14 -12.30
N THR A 121 -18.32 -12.00 -13.52
CA THR A 121 -18.34 -10.72 -14.23
C THR A 121 -19.75 -10.24 -14.53
N VAL A 122 -20.70 -11.14 -14.83
CA VAL A 122 -22.11 -10.77 -15.08
C VAL A 122 -22.77 -10.27 -13.81
N VAL A 123 -22.54 -10.96 -12.68
CA VAL A 123 -23.05 -10.52 -11.38
C VAL A 123 -22.50 -9.12 -11.05
N ARG A 124 -21.20 -8.93 -11.10
CA ARG A 124 -20.56 -7.68 -10.69
C ARG A 124 -20.83 -6.51 -11.65
N GLN A 125 -20.70 -6.75 -12.95
CA GLN A 125 -20.70 -5.67 -13.95
C GLN A 125 -22.09 -5.36 -14.52
N VAL A 126 -23.06 -6.27 -14.30
CA VAL A 126 -24.43 -6.07 -14.78
C VAL A 126 -25.38 -6.00 -13.60
N VAL A 127 -25.52 -7.06 -12.82
CA VAL A 127 -26.53 -7.12 -11.76
C VAL A 127 -26.22 -6.13 -10.65
N GLN A 128 -25.07 -6.28 -9.98
CA GLN A 128 -24.69 -5.43 -8.83
C GLN A 128 -24.39 -3.98 -9.25
N ASN A 129 -24.05 -3.74 -10.53
CA ASN A 129 -23.84 -2.39 -11.07
C ASN A 129 -25.14 -1.62 -11.31
N HIS A 130 -26.30 -2.28 -11.15
CA HIS A 130 -27.64 -1.71 -11.30
C HIS A 130 -28.48 -1.81 -10.02
N ILE A 131 -27.87 -2.19 -8.90
CA ILE A 131 -28.52 -2.30 -7.60
C ILE A 131 -27.71 -1.52 -6.57
N ALA A 132 -28.36 -0.64 -5.84
CA ALA A 132 -27.80 -0.01 -4.64
C ALA A 132 -28.49 -0.55 -3.38
N LEU A 133 -27.76 -0.57 -2.27
CA LEU A 133 -28.30 -0.90 -0.96
C LEU A 133 -29.17 0.26 -0.46
N TYR A 134 -30.17 -0.06 0.33
CA TYR A 134 -31.14 0.88 0.90
C TYR A 134 -32.05 1.53 -0.15
N ARG A 135 -33.08 2.21 0.38
CA ARG A 135 -34.02 2.98 -0.42
C ARG A 135 -33.49 4.39 -0.63
N HIS A 136 -33.40 4.82 -1.89
CA HIS A 136 -33.04 6.17 -2.28
C HIS A 136 -34.15 6.77 -3.17
N SER A 137 -34.72 7.87 -2.74
CA SER A 137 -35.79 8.58 -3.45
C SER A 137 -35.23 9.71 -4.32
N VAL A 138 -35.84 9.94 -5.50
CA VAL A 138 -35.43 11.02 -6.43
C VAL A 138 -35.38 12.40 -5.78
N SER A 139 -36.25 12.67 -4.79
CA SER A 139 -36.29 13.95 -4.08
C SER A 139 -35.01 14.23 -3.25
N GLU A 140 -34.21 13.20 -3.01
CA GLU A 140 -32.96 13.29 -2.23
C GLU A 140 -31.75 13.61 -3.11
N PHE A 141 -31.87 13.50 -4.45
CA PHE A 141 -30.74 13.64 -5.37
C PHE A 141 -30.61 15.06 -5.92
N SER A 142 -29.62 15.78 -5.44
CA SER A 142 -29.24 17.11 -5.97
C SER A 142 -27.79 17.16 -6.45
N ASN A 143 -27.34 16.24 -7.34
CA ASN A 143 -25.95 15.96 -7.72
C ASN A 143 -25.20 15.23 -6.60
N ASP A 144 -25.56 14.03 -6.35
CA ASP A 144 -24.98 13.16 -5.32
C ASP A 144 -24.25 11.98 -5.94
N THR A 145 -23.67 11.15 -5.09
CA THR A 145 -23.02 9.90 -5.46
C THR A 145 -23.65 8.75 -4.70
N ILE A 146 -24.08 7.73 -5.43
CA ILE A 146 -24.64 6.52 -4.83
C ILE A 146 -23.64 5.37 -4.92
N VAL A 147 -23.62 4.54 -3.87
CA VAL A 147 -22.78 3.34 -3.83
C VAL A 147 -23.57 2.15 -4.34
N MET A 148 -23.10 1.55 -5.42
CA MET A 148 -23.70 0.36 -6.00
C MET A 148 -23.31 -0.90 -5.21
N MET A 149 -24.08 -1.98 -5.36
CA MET A 149 -23.88 -3.23 -4.64
C MET A 149 -22.50 -3.88 -4.92
N ASN A 150 -21.89 -3.59 -6.06
CA ASN A 150 -20.52 -4.00 -6.40
C ASN A 150 -19.43 -3.09 -5.79
N GLY A 151 -19.81 -2.08 -4.99
CA GLY A 151 -18.92 -1.11 -4.34
C GLY A 151 -18.56 0.10 -5.20
N LYS A 152 -19.01 0.17 -6.47
CA LYS A 152 -18.72 1.32 -7.35
C LYS A 152 -19.51 2.56 -6.92
N TYR A 153 -18.90 3.73 -7.12
CA TYR A 153 -19.52 5.02 -6.88
C TYR A 153 -20.04 5.58 -8.18
N GLU A 154 -21.37 5.82 -8.25
CA GLU A 154 -21.99 6.34 -9.46
C GLU A 154 -22.61 7.72 -9.19
N PRO A 155 -22.33 8.72 -10.05
CA PRO A 155 -22.94 10.04 -9.94
C PRO A 155 -24.43 9.94 -10.30
N ILE A 156 -25.28 10.51 -9.44
CA ILE A 156 -26.74 10.47 -9.59
C ILE A 156 -27.32 11.88 -9.47
N THR A 157 -28.36 12.13 -10.26
CA THR A 157 -29.15 13.35 -10.25
C THR A 157 -30.65 13.00 -10.22
N ALA A 158 -31.49 14.00 -10.09
CA ALA A 158 -32.95 13.81 -10.21
C ALA A 158 -33.38 13.27 -11.59
N GLU A 159 -32.59 13.48 -12.63
CA GLU A 159 -32.90 13.09 -14.02
C GLU A 159 -32.29 11.74 -14.42
N GLY A 160 -31.27 11.24 -13.70
CA GLY A 160 -30.59 10.01 -14.13
C GLY A 160 -29.37 9.65 -13.29
N ILE A 161 -28.72 8.55 -13.66
CA ILE A 161 -27.53 8.01 -13.04
C ILE A 161 -26.43 7.74 -14.08
N ASN A 162 -25.22 8.15 -13.79
CA ASN A 162 -24.04 7.98 -14.65
C ASN A 162 -24.30 8.39 -16.12
N GLY A 163 -24.96 9.54 -16.31
CA GLY A 163 -25.32 10.06 -17.64
C GLY A 163 -26.49 9.34 -18.34
N ASN A 164 -27.07 8.29 -17.75
CA ASN A 164 -28.24 7.60 -18.28
C ASN A 164 -29.52 8.18 -17.64
N ALA A 165 -30.42 8.69 -18.48
CA ALA A 165 -31.66 9.29 -18.03
C ALA A 165 -32.64 8.23 -17.48
N PHE A 166 -33.44 8.62 -16.50
CA PHE A 166 -34.61 7.85 -16.09
C PHE A 166 -35.72 7.97 -17.15
N THR A 167 -36.24 6.82 -17.60
CA THR A 167 -37.30 6.78 -18.64
C THR A 167 -38.69 6.95 -18.06
N ALA A 168 -38.87 6.75 -16.76
CA ALA A 168 -40.13 6.88 -16.04
C ALA A 168 -39.87 7.41 -14.64
N LYS A 169 -40.96 7.89 -13.97
CA LYS A 169 -40.89 8.18 -12.53
C LYS A 169 -40.56 6.90 -11.75
N SER A 170 -39.93 7.05 -10.60
CA SER A 170 -39.64 5.94 -9.72
C SER A 170 -40.93 5.23 -9.28
N ILE A 171 -40.82 3.92 -9.13
CA ILE A 171 -41.90 3.08 -8.59
C ILE A 171 -41.49 2.71 -7.17
N SER A 172 -42.28 3.21 -6.20
CA SER A 172 -42.12 2.85 -4.79
C SER A 172 -42.66 1.44 -4.55
N CYS A 173 -41.79 0.52 -4.14
CA CYS A 173 -42.09 -0.87 -3.86
C CYS A 173 -42.10 -1.13 -2.36
N ALA A 174 -42.63 -2.28 -1.93
CA ALA A 174 -42.70 -2.65 -0.52
C ALA A 174 -41.30 -2.66 0.15
N ASN A 175 -40.28 -3.05 -0.60
CA ASN A 175 -38.90 -3.17 -0.13
C ASN A 175 -37.91 -2.29 -0.91
N GLY A 176 -38.30 -1.11 -1.39
CA GLY A 176 -37.35 -0.17 -2.00
C GLY A 176 -37.92 0.66 -3.13
N GLU A 177 -37.03 1.16 -4.00
CA GLU A 177 -37.33 1.98 -5.17
C GLU A 177 -36.86 1.32 -6.47
N LEU A 178 -37.67 1.42 -7.51
CA LEU A 178 -37.38 0.94 -8.84
C LEU A 178 -37.34 2.09 -9.82
N TYR A 179 -36.22 2.29 -10.52
CA TYR A 179 -36.03 3.22 -11.63
C TYR A 179 -35.85 2.46 -12.94
N GLN A 180 -36.30 3.03 -14.03
CA GLN A 180 -36.04 2.52 -15.37
C GLN A 180 -35.05 3.43 -16.07
N LEU A 181 -34.06 2.85 -16.75
CA LEU A 181 -32.97 3.57 -17.43
C LEU A 181 -33.11 3.51 -18.94
N ALA A 182 -32.74 4.63 -19.58
CA ALA A 182 -32.60 4.72 -21.06
C ALA A 182 -31.32 4.05 -21.59
N GLY A 183 -30.40 3.66 -20.71
CA GLY A 183 -29.12 3.05 -21.07
C GLY A 183 -28.49 2.30 -19.92
N ARG A 184 -27.53 1.44 -20.23
CA ARG A 184 -26.80 0.64 -19.24
C ARG A 184 -25.76 1.49 -18.50
N ILE A 185 -25.70 1.37 -17.19
CA ILE A 185 -24.62 1.96 -16.37
C ILE A 185 -23.29 1.32 -16.78
N SER A 186 -22.36 2.14 -17.24
CA SER A 186 -21.04 1.68 -17.66
C SER A 186 -20.25 1.18 -16.47
N TYR A 187 -19.65 0.01 -16.59
CA TYR A 187 -18.76 -0.53 -15.56
C TYR A 187 -17.32 -0.13 -15.85
N PHE A 188 -16.70 0.56 -14.93
CA PHE A 188 -15.27 0.86 -14.96
C PHE A 188 -14.54 -0.02 -13.94
N PRO A 189 -13.56 -0.83 -14.38
CA PRO A 189 -12.74 -1.59 -13.44
C PRO A 189 -11.93 -0.64 -12.56
N ASN A 190 -11.65 -1.01 -11.30
CA ASN A 190 -10.61 -0.34 -10.54
C ASN A 190 -9.22 -0.73 -11.07
N ILE A 191 -8.19 -0.08 -10.52
CA ILE A 191 -6.81 -0.32 -10.97
C ILE A 191 -6.45 -1.81 -10.88
N TYR A 192 -6.75 -2.47 -9.76
CA TYR A 192 -6.42 -3.89 -9.57
C TYR A 192 -7.18 -4.81 -10.55
N GLU A 193 -8.46 -4.56 -10.76
CA GLU A 193 -9.27 -5.31 -11.73
C GLU A 193 -8.78 -5.10 -13.16
N TYR A 194 -8.37 -3.87 -13.50
CA TYR A 194 -7.82 -3.57 -14.84
C TYR A 194 -6.51 -4.31 -15.10
N LEU A 195 -5.61 -4.36 -14.11
CA LEU A 195 -4.37 -5.15 -14.24
C LEU A 195 -4.64 -6.61 -14.60
N GLY A 196 -5.69 -7.21 -14.01
CA GLY A 196 -6.08 -8.59 -14.29
C GLY A 196 -6.81 -8.80 -15.62
N LYS A 197 -7.24 -7.72 -16.28
CA LYS A 197 -7.94 -7.75 -17.57
C LYS A 197 -7.00 -7.53 -18.77
N ASP A 198 -5.94 -6.76 -18.58
CA ASP A 198 -4.98 -6.43 -19.63
C ASP A 198 -3.87 -7.49 -19.69
N GLU A 199 -3.89 -8.32 -20.75
CA GLU A 199 -2.93 -9.42 -20.93
C GLU A 199 -1.46 -8.96 -20.93
N ASP A 200 -1.19 -7.71 -21.31
CA ASP A 200 0.16 -7.13 -21.32
C ASP A 200 0.63 -6.65 -19.91
N LEU A 201 -0.24 -6.70 -18.91
CA LEU A 201 0.04 -6.39 -17.51
C LEU A 201 -0.04 -7.63 -16.59
N ASP A 202 -0.22 -8.81 -17.16
CA ASP A 202 -0.41 -10.07 -16.42
C ASP A 202 0.73 -10.37 -15.44
N SER A 203 1.97 -10.03 -15.78
CA SER A 203 3.13 -10.25 -14.91
C SER A 203 3.05 -9.45 -13.61
N VAL A 204 2.64 -8.19 -13.68
CA VAL A 204 2.42 -7.32 -12.51
C VAL A 204 1.23 -7.83 -11.70
N TYR A 205 0.13 -8.12 -12.39
CA TYR A 205 -1.08 -8.66 -11.76
C TYR A 205 -0.82 -9.96 -11.01
N THR A 206 -0.15 -10.94 -11.65
CA THR A 206 0.17 -12.24 -11.05
C THR A 206 1.03 -12.08 -9.80
N PHE A 207 2.00 -11.18 -9.81
CA PHE A 207 2.79 -10.89 -8.61
C PHE A 207 1.94 -10.30 -7.50
N LEU A 208 1.15 -9.25 -7.76
CA LEU A 208 0.26 -8.66 -6.76
C LEU A 208 -0.75 -9.69 -6.23
N LYS A 209 -1.36 -10.48 -7.11
CA LYS A 209 -2.33 -11.52 -6.76
C LYS A 209 -1.76 -12.58 -5.83
N SER A 210 -0.47 -12.90 -5.93
CA SER A 210 0.18 -13.91 -5.08
C SER A 210 0.20 -13.54 -3.59
N TYR A 211 -0.04 -12.27 -3.25
CA TYR A 211 -0.17 -11.77 -1.88
C TYR A 211 -1.62 -11.57 -1.44
N SER A 212 -2.57 -11.96 -2.29
CA SER A 212 -4.00 -11.83 -2.00
C SER A 212 -4.52 -13.07 -1.30
N VAL A 213 -5.29 -12.87 -0.25
CA VAL A 213 -6.04 -13.91 0.46
C VAL A 213 -7.50 -13.49 0.60
N TYR A 214 -8.40 -14.47 0.50
CA TYR A 214 -9.81 -14.23 0.77
C TYR A 214 -10.07 -14.49 2.24
N GLN A 215 -10.51 -13.45 2.96
CA GLN A 215 -10.85 -13.56 4.37
C GLN A 215 -12.36 -13.52 4.54
N PHE A 216 -12.91 -14.54 5.21
CA PHE A 216 -14.29 -14.54 5.63
C PHE A 216 -14.47 -13.58 6.81
N MET A 217 -15.45 -12.69 6.70
CA MET A 217 -15.78 -11.67 7.71
C MET A 217 -17.02 -12.10 8.48
N GLU A 218 -16.82 -12.82 9.56
CA GLU A 218 -17.91 -13.33 10.40
C GLU A 218 -18.83 -12.19 10.90
N SER A 219 -18.24 -11.09 11.35
CA SER A 219 -18.97 -9.93 11.88
C SER A 219 -19.83 -9.19 10.86
N ALA A 220 -19.52 -9.33 9.57
CA ALA A 220 -20.27 -8.70 8.48
C ALA A 220 -21.22 -9.69 7.76
N SER A 221 -21.15 -10.97 8.12
CA SER A 221 -21.95 -12.04 7.53
C SER A 221 -23.25 -12.24 8.32
N VAL A 222 -24.32 -12.62 7.62
CA VAL A 222 -25.62 -12.86 8.25
C VAL A 222 -25.68 -14.29 8.79
N PRO A 223 -25.72 -14.50 10.12
CA PRO A 223 -25.78 -15.84 10.69
C PRO A 223 -27.12 -16.52 10.38
N GLY A 224 -27.06 -17.79 10.05
CA GLY A 224 -28.21 -18.68 9.86
C GLY A 224 -28.35 -19.67 11.01
N GLU A 225 -28.82 -20.88 10.70
CA GLU A 225 -29.02 -21.94 11.69
C GLU A 225 -27.68 -22.55 12.15
N ILE A 226 -27.68 -23.07 13.38
CA ILE A 226 -26.55 -23.85 13.90
C ILE A 226 -26.73 -25.31 13.48
N VAL A 227 -25.86 -25.79 12.59
CA VAL A 227 -25.87 -27.18 12.11
C VAL A 227 -24.62 -27.89 12.64
N ASN A 228 -24.80 -29.00 13.35
CA ASN A 228 -23.70 -29.76 13.96
C ASN A 228 -22.74 -28.92 14.84
N GLY A 229 -23.28 -27.95 15.58
CA GLY A 229 -22.50 -27.07 16.46
C GLY A 229 -21.71 -25.97 15.73
N LYS A 230 -21.92 -25.78 14.43
CA LYS A 230 -21.33 -24.71 13.63
C LYS A 230 -22.41 -23.78 13.12
N THR A 231 -22.17 -22.48 13.24
CA THR A 231 -23.03 -21.46 12.63
C THR A 231 -22.95 -21.57 11.11
N THR A 232 -24.09 -21.72 10.46
CA THR A 232 -24.18 -21.51 9.00
C THR A 232 -24.47 -20.03 8.74
N TYR A 233 -24.22 -19.57 7.53
CA TYR A 233 -24.45 -18.18 7.18
C TYR A 233 -25.42 -18.11 6.01
N LEU A 234 -26.46 -17.28 6.17
CA LEU A 234 -27.43 -17.00 5.11
C LEU A 234 -26.82 -16.12 4.02
N ASP A 235 -25.92 -15.21 4.44
CA ASP A 235 -25.08 -14.42 3.56
C ASP A 235 -23.67 -14.40 4.12
N SER A 236 -22.67 -14.64 3.25
CA SER A 236 -21.28 -14.75 3.62
C SER A 236 -20.46 -13.63 3.00
N VAL A 237 -20.00 -12.71 3.82
CA VAL A 237 -19.11 -11.64 3.37
C VAL A 237 -17.66 -12.15 3.35
N VAL A 238 -17.07 -12.15 2.17
CA VAL A 238 -15.67 -12.53 1.96
C VAL A 238 -14.94 -11.35 1.32
N VAL A 239 -13.93 -10.84 2.00
CA VAL A 239 -13.14 -9.69 1.55
C VAL A 239 -11.79 -10.15 1.00
N LEU A 240 -11.39 -9.61 -0.15
CA LEU A 240 -10.05 -9.79 -0.68
C LEU A 240 -9.09 -8.88 0.08
N GLN A 241 -8.20 -9.50 0.85
CA GLN A 241 -7.09 -8.80 1.49
C GLN A 241 -5.79 -9.03 0.73
N ASN A 242 -4.98 -8.00 0.61
CA ASN A 242 -3.66 -8.08 0.00
C ASN A 242 -2.65 -7.33 0.86
N SER A 243 -1.68 -8.06 1.42
CA SER A 243 -0.69 -7.49 2.33
C SER A 243 0.23 -6.45 1.68
N LEU A 244 0.34 -6.42 0.36
CA LEU A 244 1.10 -5.38 -0.35
C LEU A 244 0.32 -4.08 -0.45
N PHE A 245 -1.01 -4.12 -0.51
CA PHE A 245 -1.83 -2.91 -0.65
C PHE A 245 -1.78 -2.03 0.60
N GLU A 246 -1.56 -2.61 1.78
CA GLU A 246 -1.31 -1.85 3.01
C GLU A 246 -0.04 -1.00 2.93
N GLN A 247 0.95 -1.46 2.18
CA GLN A 247 2.25 -0.79 2.03
C GLN A 247 2.30 0.14 0.82
N LEU A 248 1.66 -0.24 -0.29
CA LEU A 248 1.80 0.43 -1.58
C LEU A 248 0.62 1.35 -1.91
N GLY A 249 -0.60 0.97 -1.52
CA GLY A 249 -1.85 1.69 -1.79
C GLY A 249 -3.00 0.75 -2.10
N GLN A 250 -4.17 1.07 -1.61
CA GLN A 250 -5.40 0.27 -1.71
C GLN A 250 -6.02 0.37 -3.11
N ILE A 251 -5.31 -0.12 -4.14
CA ILE A 251 -5.73 0.00 -5.54
C ILE A 251 -6.96 -0.84 -5.92
N ASN A 252 -7.44 -1.67 -5.02
CA ASN A 252 -8.69 -2.41 -5.12
C ASN A 252 -9.87 -1.74 -4.39
N ALA A 253 -9.62 -0.65 -3.65
CA ALA A 253 -10.65 0.09 -2.92
C ALA A 253 -11.21 1.22 -3.79
N GLU A 254 -12.52 1.42 -3.74
CA GLU A 254 -13.20 2.44 -4.55
C GLU A 254 -13.19 3.84 -3.91
N ASP A 255 -12.96 3.91 -2.59
CA ASP A 255 -12.89 5.15 -1.81
C ASP A 255 -11.54 5.86 -1.86
N SER A 256 -10.57 5.27 -2.55
CA SER A 256 -9.20 5.75 -2.66
C SER A 256 -8.83 6.01 -4.13
N THR A 257 -8.05 7.06 -4.38
CA THR A 257 -7.69 7.44 -5.75
C THR A 257 -6.19 7.43 -5.96
N TYR A 258 -5.73 6.66 -6.96
CA TYR A 258 -4.31 6.49 -7.27
C TYR A 258 -4.00 6.70 -8.75
N TRP A 259 -2.74 7.01 -9.02
CA TRP A 259 -2.08 6.70 -10.28
C TRP A 259 -1.15 5.51 -10.07
N MET A 260 -1.17 4.55 -11.00
CA MET A 260 -0.23 3.44 -11.00
C MET A 260 0.55 3.42 -12.31
N LEU A 261 1.87 3.59 -12.24
CA LEU A 261 2.75 3.37 -13.38
C LEU A 261 3.00 1.87 -13.54
N ALA A 262 2.29 1.25 -14.50
CA ALA A 262 2.32 -0.18 -14.71
C ALA A 262 3.24 -0.53 -15.90
N PRO A 263 4.39 -1.18 -15.67
CA PRO A 263 5.23 -1.65 -16.75
C PRO A 263 4.57 -2.81 -17.50
N THR A 264 4.69 -2.80 -18.84
CA THR A 264 4.30 -3.93 -19.68
C THR A 264 5.04 -5.21 -19.29
N ASN A 265 4.55 -6.38 -19.71
CA ASN A 265 5.22 -7.65 -19.41
C ASN A 265 6.69 -7.69 -19.86
N SER A 266 6.98 -7.11 -21.04
CA SER A 266 8.36 -7.02 -21.54
C SER A 266 9.23 -6.11 -20.67
N GLU A 267 8.71 -4.94 -20.30
CA GLU A 267 9.42 -3.99 -19.44
C GLU A 267 9.57 -4.53 -18.01
N TRP A 268 8.55 -5.18 -17.47
CA TRP A 268 8.63 -5.88 -16.18
C TRP A 268 9.75 -6.91 -16.18
N SER A 269 9.83 -7.74 -17.23
CA SER A 269 10.88 -8.75 -17.36
C SER A 269 12.27 -8.13 -17.44
N ARG A 270 12.42 -7.02 -18.18
CA ARG A 270 13.67 -6.25 -18.26
C ARG A 270 14.08 -5.74 -16.87
N LEU A 271 13.14 -5.11 -16.15
CA LEU A 271 13.37 -4.59 -14.80
C LEU A 271 13.72 -5.69 -13.80
N VAL A 272 13.01 -6.81 -13.84
CA VAL A 272 13.29 -7.98 -12.98
C VAL A 272 14.70 -8.51 -13.25
N ASN A 273 15.10 -8.64 -14.50
CA ASN A 273 16.46 -9.08 -14.85
C ASN A 273 17.52 -8.11 -14.35
N GLU A 274 17.31 -6.81 -14.53
CA GLU A 274 18.24 -5.77 -14.06
C GLU A 274 18.31 -5.75 -12.53
N TYR A 275 17.16 -5.64 -11.84
CA TYR A 275 17.10 -5.44 -10.39
C TYR A 275 17.47 -6.68 -9.59
N SER A 276 17.30 -7.88 -10.16
CA SER A 276 17.68 -9.13 -9.49
C SER A 276 19.16 -9.21 -9.12
N ASN A 277 20.01 -8.45 -9.81
CA ASN A 277 21.43 -8.36 -9.53
C ASN A 277 21.74 -7.64 -8.21
N TYR A 278 20.81 -6.80 -7.74
CA TYR A 278 20.98 -6.08 -6.47
C TYR A 278 20.58 -6.91 -5.25
N PHE A 279 19.91 -8.05 -5.45
CA PHE A 279 19.37 -8.93 -4.41
C PHE A 279 19.96 -10.34 -4.50
N VAL A 280 21.29 -10.44 -4.67
CA VAL A 280 22.00 -11.73 -4.64
C VAL A 280 22.31 -12.08 -3.19
N TYR A 281 21.64 -13.08 -2.65
CA TYR A 281 21.86 -13.56 -1.29
C TYR A 281 22.92 -14.65 -1.22
N GLN A 282 23.48 -14.85 -0.03
CA GLN A 282 24.35 -15.98 0.26
C GLN A 282 23.58 -17.31 0.14
N ASN A 283 24.19 -18.34 -0.46
CA ASN A 283 23.53 -19.62 -0.74
C ASN A 283 23.05 -20.36 0.51
N SER A 284 23.68 -20.14 1.67
CA SER A 284 23.29 -20.77 2.93
C SER A 284 22.05 -20.17 3.59
N ILE A 285 21.57 -19.02 3.10
CA ILE A 285 20.37 -18.38 3.65
C ILE A 285 19.14 -19.17 3.20
N THR A 286 18.40 -19.66 4.18
CA THR A 286 17.12 -20.32 3.92
C THR A 286 16.17 -19.38 3.19
N LYS A 287 15.55 -19.86 2.09
CA LYS A 287 14.64 -19.08 1.22
C LYS A 287 15.30 -17.90 0.48
N SER A 288 16.61 -17.92 0.26
CA SER A 288 17.34 -16.89 -0.50
C SER A 288 16.68 -16.58 -1.85
N ASP A 289 16.23 -17.61 -2.59
CA ASP A 289 15.56 -17.43 -3.89
C ASP A 289 14.19 -16.76 -3.74
N SER A 290 13.42 -17.10 -2.71
CA SER A 290 12.14 -16.45 -2.42
C SER A 290 12.33 -14.99 -2.01
N MET A 291 13.35 -14.69 -1.22
CA MET A 291 13.71 -13.33 -0.84
C MET A 291 14.16 -12.51 -2.04
N LYS A 292 15.01 -13.09 -2.89
CA LYS A 292 15.44 -12.46 -4.14
C LYS A 292 14.24 -12.17 -5.04
N TYR A 293 13.35 -13.16 -5.21
CA TYR A 293 12.13 -13.03 -6.01
C TYR A 293 11.25 -11.87 -5.51
N ALA A 294 10.95 -11.84 -4.22
CA ALA A 294 10.08 -10.84 -3.61
C ALA A 294 10.71 -9.44 -3.63
N ASN A 295 11.95 -9.30 -3.14
CA ASN A 295 12.62 -8.00 -3.02
C ASN A 295 12.89 -7.34 -4.38
N THR A 296 13.24 -8.14 -5.41
CA THR A 296 13.42 -7.63 -6.78
C THR A 296 12.13 -6.97 -7.28
N ARG A 297 10.98 -7.60 -7.12
CA ARG A 297 9.71 -7.11 -7.61
C ARG A 297 9.15 -5.96 -6.78
N MET A 298 9.32 -6.05 -5.46
CA MET A 298 8.97 -4.96 -4.57
C MET A 298 9.77 -3.69 -4.85
N ALA A 299 11.05 -3.82 -5.24
CA ALA A 299 11.88 -2.69 -5.63
C ALA A 299 11.32 -1.93 -6.84
N ILE A 300 10.69 -2.63 -7.79
CA ILE A 300 9.98 -2.01 -8.92
C ILE A 300 8.70 -1.33 -8.41
N LEU A 301 7.88 -2.04 -7.64
CA LEU A 301 6.56 -1.57 -7.24
C LEU A 301 6.59 -0.37 -6.29
N ARG A 302 7.63 -0.21 -5.47
CA ARG A 302 7.76 0.94 -4.57
C ARG A 302 7.80 2.28 -5.28
N GLY A 303 8.21 2.32 -6.53
CA GLY A 303 8.15 3.52 -7.36
C GLY A 303 6.92 3.62 -8.27
N ALA A 304 6.00 2.65 -8.21
CA ALA A 304 4.93 2.50 -9.19
C ALA A 304 3.58 3.10 -8.75
N PHE A 305 3.40 3.44 -7.47
CA PHE A 305 2.13 3.91 -6.91
C PHE A 305 2.23 5.37 -6.49
N PHE A 306 1.26 6.17 -6.89
CA PHE A 306 1.23 7.59 -6.63
C PHE A 306 -0.14 8.01 -6.10
N ASN A 307 -0.15 8.91 -5.11
CA ASN A 307 -1.37 9.55 -4.64
C ASN A 307 -1.89 10.49 -5.73
N ARG A 308 -3.10 10.25 -6.19
CA ARG A 308 -3.86 11.20 -6.98
C ARG A 308 -4.69 12.04 -6.02
N SER A 309 -4.03 12.84 -5.20
CA SER A 309 -4.75 13.81 -4.39
C SER A 309 -5.33 14.86 -5.32
N ALA A 310 -6.64 15.06 -5.23
CA ALA A 310 -7.31 16.26 -5.74
C ALA A 310 -6.93 17.48 -4.89
N ASN A 311 -5.70 17.51 -4.34
CA ASN A 311 -5.26 18.60 -3.51
C ASN A 311 -5.38 19.91 -4.31
N PRO A 312 -6.22 20.86 -3.87
CA PRO A 312 -6.39 22.15 -4.52
C PRO A 312 -5.14 23.03 -4.42
N ASP A 313 -4.11 22.59 -3.68
CA ASP A 313 -2.86 23.33 -3.58
C ASP A 313 -2.17 23.39 -4.93
N LYS A 314 -2.04 24.60 -5.47
CA LYS A 314 -1.43 24.87 -6.78
C LYS A 314 -0.01 24.31 -6.91
N ALA A 315 0.72 24.19 -5.78
CA ALA A 315 2.10 23.68 -5.75
C ALA A 315 2.20 22.21 -6.19
N PHE A 316 1.13 21.44 -6.04
CA PHE A 316 1.11 20.00 -6.37
C PHE A 316 0.31 19.64 -7.62
N ARG A 317 -0.26 20.62 -8.34
CA ARG A 317 -1.09 20.35 -9.54
C ARG A 317 -0.32 19.67 -10.67
N ASP A 318 0.97 19.91 -10.76
CA ASP A 318 1.85 19.43 -11.81
C ASP A 318 2.93 18.52 -11.21
N SER A 319 2.52 17.67 -10.27
CA SER A 319 3.40 16.73 -9.60
C SER A 319 2.68 15.42 -9.29
N ALA A 320 3.46 14.34 -9.23
CA ALA A 320 3.05 13.05 -8.70
C ALA A 320 3.84 12.76 -7.42
N VAL A 321 3.15 12.30 -6.38
CA VAL A 321 3.78 11.92 -5.11
C VAL A 321 3.65 10.43 -4.94
N SER A 322 4.77 9.70 -4.87
CA SER A 322 4.74 8.25 -4.65
C SER A 322 4.15 7.95 -3.27
N THR A 323 3.40 6.85 -3.15
CA THR A 323 2.76 6.46 -1.88
C THR A 323 3.78 6.09 -0.82
N THR A 324 4.94 5.59 -1.25
CA THR A 324 6.02 5.18 -0.36
C THR A 324 7.36 5.67 -0.86
N ALA A 325 8.22 6.08 0.09
CA ALA A 325 9.66 6.18 -0.08
C ALA A 325 10.33 5.27 0.94
N GLN A 326 11.44 4.67 0.55
CA GLN A 326 12.24 3.88 1.47
C GLN A 326 13.28 4.77 2.17
N SER A 327 13.46 4.60 3.47
CA SER A 327 14.59 5.14 4.21
C SER A 327 15.25 4.03 5.00
N LEU A 328 16.58 4.02 5.02
CA LEU A 328 17.38 3.09 5.83
C LEU A 328 17.86 3.82 7.08
N ARG A 329 17.28 3.50 8.23
CA ARG A 329 17.68 4.07 9.52
C ARG A 329 17.96 2.97 10.53
N HIS A 330 19.12 3.05 11.19
CA HIS A 330 19.48 2.16 12.31
C HIS A 330 19.24 0.68 12.03
N GLY A 331 19.59 0.21 10.83
CA GLY A 331 19.41 -1.18 10.44
C GLY A 331 18.01 -1.56 9.98
N SER A 332 17.02 -0.68 10.10
CA SER A 332 15.65 -0.93 9.69
C SER A 332 15.30 -0.26 8.38
N ILE A 333 14.48 -0.92 7.57
CA ILE A 333 13.84 -0.34 6.40
C ILE A 333 12.57 0.36 6.88
N ILE A 334 12.50 1.67 6.71
CA ILE A 334 11.34 2.48 7.07
C ILE A 334 10.70 2.98 5.78
N LEU A 335 9.41 2.75 5.62
CA LEU A 335 8.63 3.33 4.54
C LEU A 335 8.10 4.70 5.01
N LEU A 336 8.44 5.73 4.26
CA LEU A 336 8.02 7.11 4.51
C LEU A 336 7.04 7.55 3.42
N PRO A 337 6.26 8.64 3.62
CA PRO A 337 5.57 9.33 2.54
C PRO A 337 6.55 9.72 1.44
N GLY A 338 6.08 9.60 0.21
CA GLY A 338 6.89 9.42 -0.97
C GLY A 338 7.69 10.60 -1.50
N TYR A 339 8.37 10.34 -2.59
CA TYR A 339 9.05 11.36 -3.39
C TYR A 339 8.05 12.15 -4.23
N VAL A 340 8.37 13.44 -4.44
CA VAL A 340 7.61 14.31 -5.34
C VAL A 340 8.31 14.33 -6.70
N PHE A 341 7.58 13.97 -7.74
CA PHE A 341 8.03 14.01 -9.13
C PHE A 341 7.32 15.17 -9.82
N TYR A 342 8.07 16.19 -10.20
CA TYR A 342 7.53 17.37 -10.88
C TYR A 342 7.36 17.10 -12.37
N HIS A 343 6.33 17.69 -12.97
CA HIS A 343 6.02 17.61 -14.39
C HIS A 343 6.01 16.17 -14.94
N PRO A 344 5.27 15.24 -14.30
CA PRO A 344 5.38 13.81 -14.59
C PRO A 344 4.96 13.43 -16.02
N PHE A 345 4.09 14.21 -16.64
CA PHE A 345 3.59 14.00 -18.02
C PHE A 345 4.39 14.73 -19.09
N ASN A 346 5.33 15.62 -18.73
CA ASN A 346 6.15 16.32 -19.70
C ASN A 346 7.21 15.39 -20.31
N SER A 347 7.79 15.82 -21.44
CA SER A 347 8.89 15.09 -22.07
C SER A 347 10.02 14.85 -21.06
N GLY A 348 10.43 13.58 -20.90
CA GLY A 348 11.41 13.13 -19.88
C GLY A 348 10.84 12.97 -18.46
N GLY A 349 9.54 13.23 -18.25
CA GLY A 349 8.86 12.95 -16.98
C GLY A 349 8.59 11.46 -16.79
N ILE A 350 8.24 11.07 -15.55
CA ILE A 350 8.05 9.65 -15.20
C ILE A 350 6.88 8.98 -15.91
N PHE A 351 5.92 9.75 -16.42
CA PHE A 351 4.75 9.27 -17.18
C PHE A 351 4.85 9.57 -18.69
N ASP A 352 6.01 10.06 -19.15
CA ASP A 352 6.22 10.34 -20.57
C ASP A 352 6.07 9.07 -21.40
N GLY A 353 5.27 9.13 -22.47
CA GLY A 353 4.99 8.01 -23.35
C GLY A 353 4.12 6.90 -22.75
N ALA A 354 3.64 7.03 -21.52
CA ALA A 354 2.72 6.06 -20.93
C ALA A 354 1.30 6.22 -21.51
N THR A 355 0.64 5.09 -21.76
CA THR A 355 -0.80 5.08 -22.11
C THR A 355 -1.61 5.27 -20.85
N ASN A 356 -2.45 6.32 -20.82
CA ASN A 356 -3.31 6.62 -19.68
C ASN A 356 -4.65 5.92 -19.81
N ILE A 357 -4.96 5.02 -18.88
CA ILE A 357 -6.21 4.26 -18.81
C ILE A 357 -6.98 4.70 -17.55
N THR A 358 -8.21 5.16 -17.77
CA THR A 358 -9.10 5.58 -16.67
C THR A 358 -9.73 4.36 -16.00
N CYS A 359 -9.64 4.30 -14.69
CA CYS A 359 -10.27 3.32 -13.82
C CYS A 359 -11.25 4.01 -12.85
N SER A 360 -12.12 3.24 -12.17
CA SER A 360 -13.08 3.81 -11.22
C SER A 360 -12.39 4.52 -10.05
N ASN A 361 -11.26 4.01 -9.59
CA ASN A 361 -10.48 4.55 -8.47
C ASN A 361 -9.15 5.18 -8.91
N GLY A 362 -9.05 5.69 -10.11
CA GLY A 362 -7.86 6.39 -10.58
C GLY A 362 -7.43 6.06 -12.00
N ASN A 363 -6.12 5.94 -12.23
CA ASN A 363 -5.60 5.68 -13.57
C ASN A 363 -4.47 4.66 -13.55
N VAL A 364 -4.44 3.79 -14.54
CA VAL A 364 -3.27 3.00 -14.90
C VAL A 364 -2.51 3.72 -15.99
N LEU A 365 -1.25 4.02 -15.74
CA LEU A 365 -0.28 4.59 -16.68
C LEU A 365 0.58 3.44 -17.19
N LYS A 366 0.14 2.79 -18.28
CA LYS A 366 0.80 1.63 -18.86
C LYS A 366 2.04 2.09 -19.65
N THR A 367 3.21 1.54 -19.34
CA THR A 367 4.46 1.97 -19.94
C THR A 367 5.32 0.80 -20.41
N ALA A 368 5.92 0.97 -21.61
CA ALA A 368 6.99 0.12 -22.11
C ALA A 368 8.38 0.66 -21.73
N HIS A 369 8.43 1.82 -21.06
CA HIS A 369 9.66 2.44 -20.59
C HIS A 369 9.47 2.99 -19.17
N TYR A 370 10.00 2.27 -18.17
CA TYR A 370 9.89 2.63 -16.77
C TYR A 370 11.04 3.56 -16.38
N ALA A 371 10.75 4.86 -16.24
CA ALA A 371 11.75 5.92 -16.07
C ALA A 371 11.99 6.34 -14.61
N ILE A 372 11.53 5.56 -13.62
CA ILE A 372 11.76 5.88 -12.21
C ILE A 372 13.23 5.64 -11.85
N ASP A 373 13.91 6.66 -11.33
CA ASP A 373 15.26 6.51 -10.81
C ASP A 373 15.26 5.61 -9.56
N LYS A 374 16.11 4.60 -9.56
CA LYS A 374 16.30 3.65 -8.46
C LYS A 374 16.64 4.33 -7.13
N ARG A 375 17.31 5.49 -7.17
CA ARG A 375 17.65 6.30 -5.99
C ARG A 375 16.42 6.90 -5.31
N ASN A 376 15.32 7.07 -6.06
CA ASN A 376 14.06 7.54 -5.53
C ASN A 376 13.19 6.40 -4.98
N THR A 377 13.66 5.17 -5.00
CA THR A 377 12.91 3.99 -4.57
C THR A 377 13.68 3.15 -3.54
N PHE A 378 14.56 2.26 -3.99
CA PHE A 378 15.20 1.27 -3.12
C PHE A 378 16.73 1.44 -2.99
N LEU A 379 17.37 2.16 -3.90
CA LEU A 379 18.81 2.41 -3.86
C LEU A 379 19.08 3.63 -2.98
N GLN A 380 19.23 3.41 -1.69
CA GLN A 380 19.40 4.45 -0.68
C GLN A 380 20.79 4.46 -0.09
N ASP A 381 21.24 5.62 0.40
CA ASP A 381 22.46 5.74 1.18
C ASP A 381 22.31 4.97 2.50
N VAL A 382 23.36 4.23 2.86
CA VAL A 382 23.45 3.52 4.13
C VAL A 382 24.30 4.35 5.08
N LYS A 383 23.69 4.78 6.19
CA LYS A 383 24.36 5.57 7.22
C LYS A 383 24.35 4.82 8.54
N VAL A 384 25.52 4.73 9.15
CA VAL A 384 25.71 4.13 10.47
C VAL A 384 26.29 5.19 11.40
N GLU A 385 25.59 5.50 12.47
CA GLU A 385 26.05 6.38 13.53
C GLU A 385 26.91 5.58 14.52
N ALA A 386 28.15 6.00 14.71
CA ALA A 386 29.12 5.27 15.53
C ALA A 386 28.70 5.19 17.00
N GLU A 387 27.96 6.18 17.50
CA GLU A 387 27.41 6.24 18.86
C GLU A 387 26.20 5.32 19.06
N SER A 388 25.63 4.77 17.99
CA SER A 388 24.54 3.81 18.10
C SER A 388 25.07 2.47 18.60
N TYR A 389 24.70 2.08 19.82
CA TYR A 389 25.14 0.82 20.41
C TYR A 389 24.76 -0.40 19.54
N SER A 390 23.61 -0.35 18.88
CA SER A 390 23.16 -1.43 17.99
C SER A 390 23.98 -1.57 16.70
N ALA A 391 24.76 -0.55 16.34
CA ALA A 391 25.65 -0.59 15.18
C ALA A 391 27.04 -1.15 15.51
N GLN A 392 27.40 -1.21 16.80
CA GLN A 392 28.69 -1.71 17.27
C GLN A 392 28.61 -3.23 17.41
N ASP A 393 29.32 -3.96 16.55
CA ASP A 393 29.32 -5.43 16.56
C ASP A 393 30.31 -5.98 17.59
N SER A 394 31.57 -5.51 17.57
CA SER A 394 32.57 -5.86 18.55
C SER A 394 33.62 -4.76 18.78
N ILE A 395 34.26 -4.80 19.94
CA ILE A 395 35.28 -3.83 20.34
C ILE A 395 36.46 -4.62 20.90
N VAL A 396 37.66 -4.34 20.39
CA VAL A 396 38.92 -5.00 20.80
C VAL A 396 39.96 -3.94 21.09
N ASP A 397 40.72 -4.11 22.17
CA ASP A 397 41.80 -3.22 22.64
C ASP A 397 41.37 -1.75 22.86
N ALA A 398 40.09 -1.50 23.01
CA ALA A 398 39.54 -0.20 23.38
C ALA A 398 38.78 -0.26 24.70
N VAL A 399 38.60 0.88 25.35
CA VAL A 399 37.76 1.03 26.53
C VAL A 399 36.31 0.70 26.20
N ILE A 400 35.67 -0.14 27.02
CA ILE A 400 34.28 -0.59 26.84
C ILE A 400 33.46 -0.15 28.08
N PRO A 401 32.26 0.45 27.85
CA PRO A 401 31.68 0.87 26.59
C PRO A 401 32.44 2.02 25.94
N LEU A 402 32.30 2.21 24.62
CA LEU A 402 32.87 3.39 23.95
C LEU A 402 32.30 4.67 24.58
N THR A 403 33.15 5.67 24.75
CA THR A 403 32.72 6.95 25.29
C THR A 403 31.93 7.73 24.23
N THR A 404 30.62 7.89 24.46
CA THR A 404 29.80 8.76 23.61
C THR A 404 29.97 10.21 24.05
N ARG A 405 30.20 11.08 23.09
CA ARG A 405 30.27 12.53 23.25
C ARG A 405 29.08 13.18 22.60
N THR A 406 28.57 14.26 23.22
CA THR A 406 27.51 15.09 22.66
C THR A 406 28.00 16.51 22.52
N VAL A 407 27.77 17.09 21.34
CA VAL A 407 28.17 18.47 21.04
C VAL A 407 27.17 19.41 21.70
N SER A 408 27.67 20.34 22.53
CA SER A 408 26.83 21.34 23.18
C SER A 408 26.19 22.27 22.16
N SER A 409 24.97 22.74 22.44
CA SER A 409 24.27 23.71 21.58
C SER A 409 24.97 25.07 21.45
N THR A 410 25.90 25.37 22.33
CA THR A 410 26.75 26.59 22.29
C THR A 410 28.04 26.38 21.48
N ASN A 411 28.40 25.15 21.18
CA ASN A 411 29.61 24.81 20.47
C ASN A 411 29.46 25.10 18.96
N PRO A 412 30.46 25.68 18.27
CA PRO A 412 30.41 25.99 16.83
C PRO A 412 30.16 24.78 15.90
N TRP A 413 30.34 23.55 16.41
CA TRP A 413 30.12 22.32 15.66
C TRP A 413 28.71 21.75 15.80
N TYR A 414 27.87 22.37 16.64
CA TYR A 414 26.48 21.95 16.78
C TYR A 414 25.73 22.01 15.44
N GLY A 415 25.02 20.97 15.10
CA GLY A 415 24.32 20.84 13.82
C GLY A 415 25.21 20.50 12.62
N LYS A 416 26.56 20.48 12.78
CA LYS A 416 27.51 20.08 11.73
C LYS A 416 27.94 18.62 11.87
N ILE A 417 27.77 18.03 13.04
CA ILE A 417 27.99 16.61 13.33
C ILE A 417 26.63 15.93 13.35
N SER A 418 26.52 14.78 12.70
CA SER A 418 25.27 14.02 12.65
C SER A 418 24.78 13.69 14.05
N GLY A 419 23.48 13.92 14.33
CA GLY A 419 22.89 13.69 15.65
C GLY A 419 23.50 14.51 16.79
N ASN A 420 24.46 15.39 16.49
CA ASN A 420 25.31 16.09 17.47
C ASN A 420 26.04 15.12 18.43
N GLY A 421 26.31 13.91 17.97
CA GLY A 421 26.97 12.87 18.73
C GLY A 421 28.14 12.23 17.97
N TYR A 422 29.10 11.68 18.70
CA TYR A 422 30.18 10.86 18.17
C TYR A 422 30.77 9.99 19.27
N VAL A 423 31.66 9.06 18.94
CA VAL A 423 32.37 8.22 19.91
C VAL A 423 33.86 8.52 19.95
N ASP A 424 34.44 8.51 21.16
CA ASP A 424 35.86 8.42 21.36
C ASP A 424 36.29 6.96 21.40
N ILE A 425 37.26 6.60 20.58
CA ILE A 425 37.89 5.29 20.58
C ILE A 425 39.20 5.40 21.35
N VAL A 426 39.15 5.07 22.64
CA VAL A 426 40.29 5.16 23.53
C VAL A 426 40.90 3.78 23.74
N ALA A 427 42.22 3.66 23.67
CA ALA A 427 42.93 2.40 23.92
C ALA A 427 42.71 1.88 25.37
N SER A 428 42.52 0.57 25.50
CA SER A 428 42.23 -0.06 26.81
C SER A 428 43.41 -0.08 27.76
N ASN A 429 44.65 0.10 27.23
CA ASN A 429 45.85 0.22 28.02
C ASN A 429 46.82 1.23 27.40
N THR A 430 47.83 1.65 28.16
CA THR A 430 48.85 2.61 27.76
C THR A 430 50.21 1.97 27.64
N SER A 431 50.28 0.70 27.22
CA SER A 431 51.57 0.02 27.05
C SER A 431 52.52 0.79 26.14
N THR A 432 53.72 1.03 26.58
CA THR A 432 54.79 1.63 25.79
C THR A 432 55.71 0.57 25.16
N ASP A 433 55.40 -0.73 25.34
CA ASP A 433 56.15 -1.82 24.72
C ASP A 433 55.93 -1.80 23.19
N PRO A 434 56.97 -1.64 22.40
CA PRO A 434 56.88 -1.61 20.91
C PRO A 434 56.22 -2.87 20.32
N ASN A 435 56.22 -3.97 21.03
CA ASN A 435 55.63 -5.24 20.62
C ASN A 435 54.17 -5.41 21.09
N HIS A 436 53.69 -4.51 21.93
CA HIS A 436 52.35 -4.59 22.55
C HIS A 436 51.64 -3.24 22.58
N TYR A 437 51.82 -2.42 21.59
CA TYR A 437 50.99 -1.22 21.47
C TYR A 437 49.53 -1.61 21.29
N PRO A 438 48.62 -1.08 22.13
CA PRO A 438 47.21 -1.31 21.93
C PRO A 438 46.79 -0.75 20.57
N MET A 439 46.07 -1.56 19.81
CA MET A 439 45.48 -1.15 18.53
C MET A 439 43.96 -1.25 18.63
N PRO A 440 43.32 -0.17 19.07
CA PRO A 440 41.87 -0.18 19.20
C PRO A 440 41.19 -0.53 17.89
N ASN A 441 40.31 -1.50 17.92
CA ASN A 441 39.49 -1.90 16.77
C ASN A 441 38.02 -1.84 17.20
N VAL A 442 37.22 -1.16 16.38
CA VAL A 442 35.78 -1.13 16.53
C VAL A 442 35.15 -1.61 15.24
N TYR A 443 34.22 -2.56 15.35
CA TYR A 443 33.53 -3.17 14.23
C TYR A 443 32.13 -2.62 14.16
N PHE A 444 31.72 -2.19 12.97
CA PHE A 444 30.40 -1.67 12.71
C PHE A 444 29.72 -2.52 11.64
N THR A 445 28.48 -2.93 11.90
CA THR A 445 27.66 -3.61 10.92
C THR A 445 27.03 -2.62 9.95
N LEU A 446 27.21 -2.82 8.65
CA LEU A 446 26.57 -2.07 7.59
C LEU A 446 25.29 -2.81 7.17
N PRO A 447 24.09 -2.32 7.56
CA PRO A 447 22.83 -3.02 7.29
C PRO A 447 22.34 -2.76 5.86
N ASN A 448 21.51 -3.67 5.36
CA ASN A 448 20.75 -3.50 4.12
C ASN A 448 21.57 -3.13 2.88
N LEU A 449 22.81 -3.57 2.81
CA LEU A 449 23.63 -3.40 1.61
C LEU A 449 23.07 -4.21 0.44
N LEU A 450 23.09 -3.62 -0.74
CA LEU A 450 22.73 -4.29 -1.99
C LEU A 450 23.95 -4.92 -2.64
N SER A 451 23.78 -6.04 -3.34
CA SER A 451 24.84 -6.65 -4.12
C SER A 451 25.08 -5.90 -5.44
N ASN A 452 26.30 -5.96 -5.95
CA ASN A 452 26.69 -5.44 -7.27
C ASN A 452 26.46 -3.93 -7.47
N VAL A 453 26.23 -3.18 -6.40
CA VAL A 453 26.22 -1.71 -6.38
C VAL A 453 27.60 -1.22 -6.04
N GLY A 454 28.08 -0.22 -6.76
CA GLY A 454 29.33 0.49 -6.41
C GLY A 454 29.08 1.43 -5.24
N TYR A 455 29.68 1.14 -4.10
CA TYR A 455 29.62 1.99 -2.92
C TYR A 455 30.87 2.86 -2.80
N ASP A 456 30.64 4.15 -2.64
CA ASP A 456 31.65 5.06 -2.11
C ASP A 456 31.50 5.07 -0.59
N ILE A 457 32.53 4.60 0.12
CA ILE A 457 32.48 4.43 1.58
C ILE A 457 33.27 5.56 2.23
N TYR A 458 32.63 6.23 3.18
CA TYR A 458 33.19 7.34 3.92
C TYR A 458 33.24 7.06 5.40
N VAL A 459 34.26 7.60 6.07
CA VAL A 459 34.34 7.71 7.53
C VAL A 459 34.34 9.20 7.86
N VAL A 460 33.47 9.58 8.76
CA VAL A 460 33.37 10.95 9.27
C VAL A 460 34.01 11.01 10.65
N THR A 461 34.96 11.92 10.83
CA THR A 461 35.63 12.14 12.12
C THR A 461 35.29 13.53 12.66
N ALA A 462 35.08 13.62 13.98
CA ALA A 462 34.85 14.87 14.68
C ALA A 462 36.16 15.49 15.16
N PRO A 463 36.32 16.82 15.13
CA PRO A 463 37.47 17.50 15.74
C PRO A 463 37.37 17.45 17.28
N VAL A 464 38.50 17.47 17.97
CA VAL A 464 38.55 17.53 19.45
C VAL A 464 37.78 18.74 19.98
N THR A 465 37.82 19.87 19.27
CA THR A 465 37.08 21.11 19.61
C THR A 465 35.54 20.94 19.62
N ALA A 466 35.01 19.84 19.10
CA ALA A 466 33.60 19.50 19.23
C ALA A 466 33.21 19.13 20.68
N TYR A 467 34.19 18.73 21.48
CA TYR A 467 34.02 18.41 22.90
C TYR A 467 34.70 19.47 23.79
N ASP A 468 35.94 19.83 23.48
CA ASP A 468 36.71 20.85 24.21
C ASP A 468 37.08 22.00 23.29
N GLU A 469 36.39 23.12 23.42
CA GLU A 469 36.61 24.32 22.62
C GLU A 469 37.99 24.96 22.88
N ASN A 470 38.60 24.64 24.03
CA ASN A 470 39.92 25.16 24.44
C ASN A 470 41.05 24.16 24.20
N ALA A 471 40.81 23.11 23.40
CA ALA A 471 41.79 22.10 23.09
C ALA A 471 43.10 22.74 22.61
N THR A 472 44.25 22.32 23.20
CA THR A 472 45.56 22.83 22.89
C THR A 472 46.10 22.26 21.57
N ALA A 473 47.16 22.87 21.02
CA ALA A 473 47.78 22.38 19.79
C ALA A 473 48.25 20.91 19.89
N ASP A 474 48.64 20.46 21.11
CA ASP A 474 49.06 19.07 21.36
C ASP A 474 47.91 18.10 21.35
N GLU A 475 46.67 18.56 21.62
CA GLU A 475 45.44 17.77 21.57
C GLU A 475 44.85 17.72 20.16
N LEU A 476 45.21 18.67 19.29
CA LEU A 476 44.77 18.75 17.90
C LEU A 476 45.68 17.94 16.95
N LEU A 477 46.23 16.81 17.43
CA LEU A 477 47.05 15.95 16.59
C LEU A 477 46.21 15.09 15.66
N PRO A 478 46.60 14.93 14.38
CA PRO A 478 45.90 14.08 13.46
C PRO A 478 46.01 12.60 13.86
N SER A 479 44.91 11.89 13.78
CA SER A 479 44.83 10.45 14.04
C SER A 479 45.02 9.67 12.74
N ARG A 480 45.80 8.58 12.83
CA ARG A 480 45.97 7.63 11.72
C ARG A 480 45.18 6.38 11.99
N PHE A 481 44.37 5.97 11.02
CA PHE A 481 43.53 4.78 11.14
C PHE A 481 43.52 3.99 9.83
N ARG A 482 43.07 2.74 9.91
CA ARG A 482 42.81 1.88 8.75
C ARG A 482 41.43 1.27 8.85
N CYS A 483 40.70 1.31 7.74
CA CYS A 483 39.47 0.56 7.60
C CYS A 483 39.75 -0.82 6.99
N ILE A 484 39.02 -1.80 7.45
CA ILE A 484 39.03 -3.18 6.94
C ILE A 484 37.58 -3.58 6.70
N LEU A 485 37.29 -3.96 5.46
CA LEU A 485 35.95 -4.44 5.10
C LEU A 485 35.93 -5.97 5.24
N TYR A 486 35.06 -6.48 6.09
CA TYR A 486 34.73 -7.88 6.23
C TYR A 486 33.39 -8.15 5.56
N TYR A 487 33.32 -9.12 4.68
CA TYR A 487 32.11 -9.47 3.96
C TYR A 487 32.17 -10.96 3.56
N VAL A 488 31.07 -11.51 3.11
CA VAL A 488 31.01 -12.89 2.62
C VAL A 488 30.78 -12.91 1.11
N ASN A 489 31.27 -13.95 0.45
CA ASN A 489 30.91 -14.21 -0.94
C ASN A 489 29.61 -15.05 -1.02
N GLN A 490 29.14 -15.33 -2.22
CA GLN A 490 27.90 -16.07 -2.42
C GLN A 490 27.95 -17.50 -1.83
N ALA A 491 29.12 -18.12 -1.79
CA ALA A 491 29.32 -19.45 -1.16
C ALA A 491 29.40 -19.37 0.38
N GLY A 492 29.28 -18.18 0.99
CA GLY A 492 29.37 -17.99 2.44
C GLY A 492 30.81 -17.91 2.97
N LYS A 493 31.80 -17.89 2.10
CA LYS A 493 33.18 -17.77 2.53
C LYS A 493 33.49 -16.31 2.90
N GLN A 494 34.01 -16.10 4.11
CA GLN A 494 34.47 -14.79 4.57
C GLN A 494 35.57 -14.24 3.69
N GLN A 495 35.47 -12.96 3.40
CA GLN A 495 36.43 -12.18 2.64
C GLN A 495 36.88 -10.99 3.47
N THR A 496 38.12 -10.53 3.21
CA THR A 496 38.65 -9.36 3.92
C THR A 496 39.32 -8.44 2.90
N LYS A 497 38.94 -7.16 2.93
CA LYS A 497 39.63 -6.12 2.16
C LYS A 497 40.26 -5.11 3.11
N ARG A 498 41.59 -5.14 3.21
CA ARG A 498 42.34 -4.12 3.93
C ARG A 498 42.51 -2.90 3.03
N LEU A 499 42.10 -1.74 3.52
CA LEU A 499 42.27 -0.46 2.82
C LEU A 499 43.59 0.19 3.23
N LYS A 500 43.98 1.29 2.57
CA LYS A 500 45.16 2.06 2.95
C LYS A 500 45.01 2.68 4.33
N ILE A 501 46.08 3.24 4.85
CA ILE A 501 46.06 4.05 6.06
C ILE A 501 45.60 5.45 5.69
N PHE A 502 44.67 5.98 6.47
CA PHE A 502 44.14 7.33 6.36
C PHE A 502 44.60 8.18 7.54
N THR A 503 44.62 9.47 7.36
CA THR A 503 44.95 10.45 8.40
C THR A 503 43.85 11.49 8.34
N ASN A 504 43.17 11.78 9.46
CA ASN A 504 42.16 12.81 9.52
C ASN A 504 42.75 14.21 9.67
N ASP A 505 41.97 15.21 9.35
CA ASP A 505 42.23 16.60 9.71
C ASP A 505 41.53 16.88 11.08
N PRO A 506 42.30 17.10 12.16
CA PRO A 506 41.76 17.26 13.49
C PRO A 506 41.09 18.62 13.71
N THR A 507 41.14 19.54 12.76
CA THR A 507 40.63 20.92 12.87
C THR A 507 39.24 21.09 12.29
N LYS A 508 38.67 20.06 11.69
CA LYS A 508 37.34 20.09 11.05
C LYS A 508 36.58 18.78 11.23
N VAL A 509 35.28 18.82 10.94
CA VAL A 509 34.53 17.59 10.66
C VAL A 509 35.04 17.06 9.33
N ASP A 510 35.83 15.99 9.36
CA ASP A 510 36.54 15.48 8.18
C ASP A 510 35.81 14.26 7.62
N THR A 511 35.43 14.33 6.34
CA THR A 511 34.74 13.26 5.62
C THR A 511 35.73 12.58 4.69
N ILE A 512 36.19 11.41 5.10
CA ILE A 512 37.30 10.71 4.44
C ILE A 512 36.74 9.58 3.60
N GLN A 513 36.90 9.65 2.27
CA GLN A 513 36.59 8.54 1.38
C GLN A 513 37.60 7.40 1.55
N VAL A 514 37.15 6.30 2.13
CA VAL A 514 38.01 5.14 2.43
C VAL A 514 37.95 4.08 1.34
N ALA A 515 36.85 4.00 0.57
CA ALA A 515 36.75 3.17 -0.62
C ALA A 515 35.93 3.88 -1.69
N SER A 516 36.16 3.59 -2.95
CA SER A 516 35.38 4.06 -4.11
C SER A 516 34.96 2.87 -4.96
N ASP A 517 33.72 2.91 -5.45
CA ASP A 517 33.12 1.88 -6.31
C ASP A 517 33.29 0.46 -5.76
N PHE A 518 33.24 0.29 -4.43
CA PHE A 518 33.38 -1.03 -3.82
C PHE A 518 32.06 -1.82 -3.95
N LYS A 519 32.14 -3.03 -4.53
CA LYS A 519 30.97 -3.88 -4.77
C LYS A 519 30.95 -5.06 -3.82
N PHE A 520 29.90 -5.15 -3.03
CA PHE A 520 29.63 -6.35 -2.23
C PHE A 520 29.04 -7.44 -3.12
N PRO A 521 29.54 -8.69 -3.04
CA PRO A 521 29.07 -9.78 -3.92
C PRO A 521 27.70 -10.32 -3.53
N VAL A 522 27.28 -10.09 -2.30
CA VAL A 522 25.97 -10.49 -1.77
C VAL A 522 25.30 -9.34 -1.03
N THR A 523 23.98 -9.39 -1.01
CA THR A 523 23.15 -8.42 -0.30
C THR A 523 22.94 -8.84 1.16
N SER A 524 22.84 -7.85 2.05
CA SER A 524 22.30 -8.01 3.41
C SER A 524 20.89 -7.41 3.55
N TYR A 525 20.29 -6.97 2.46
CA TYR A 525 18.99 -6.30 2.45
C TYR A 525 17.88 -7.21 2.99
N GLY A 526 17.17 -6.71 4.02
CA GLY A 526 16.09 -7.45 4.67
C GLY A 526 16.56 -8.64 5.52
N LEU A 527 17.87 -8.76 5.81
CA LEU A 527 18.42 -9.64 6.82
C LEU A 527 18.56 -8.84 8.11
N SER A 528 17.78 -9.18 9.12
CA SER A 528 17.85 -8.62 10.48
C SER A 528 18.71 -9.50 11.35
#